data_18fba38571fad86ccc449dee9dbf1ae0
#
_entry.id   18fba38571fad86ccc449dee9dbf1ae0
#
_cell.length_a   1.000
_cell.length_b   1.000
_cell.length_c   1.000
_cell.angle_alpha   90.00
_cell.angle_beta   90.00
_cell.angle_gamma   90.00
#
_symmetry.space_group_name_H-M   'P 1'
#
loop_
_entity.id
_entity.type
_entity.pdbx_description
1 polymer ?
#
loop_
_entity_poly.entity_id
_entity_poly.type
_entity_poly.pdbx_seq_one_letter_code
_entity_poly.pdbx_strand_id
1 'polypeptide(L)'
;SGKRSPSRRANEEHTMKRQKRLWTAAAACAVLGAACRAVPGVRFAGLLFWCLTALLIVFAMLEQYKEHAWAKWGKRVLLALVCLGLVAFGYLESLVIRGAHTDGRAEDAQCVVILGAGVNGTTPSLMLSSRLQAALDFIADKPDIPIICSGGQGPGEDISEADCMADWLIAHGVDESRIYREDRSTCTQENLAYSE
;
A
#
# COMPACT_ATOMS: atom_id res chain seq x y z
N SER A 1 48.43 36.78 3.84
CA SER A 1 48.26 35.35 3.73
C SER A 1 47.56 34.83 4.98
N GLY A 2 46.22 34.87 4.98
CA GLY A 2 45.40 34.48 6.15
C GLY A 2 45.24 32.95 6.20
N LYS A 3 45.99 32.28 7.07
CA LYS A 3 45.80 30.87 7.42
C LYS A 3 44.45 30.73 8.14
N ARG A 4 43.45 30.07 7.51
CA ARG A 4 42.17 29.73 8.17
C ARG A 4 42.43 28.91 9.43
N SER A 5 41.71 29.20 10.53
CA SER A 5 41.86 28.50 11.81
C SER A 5 41.57 27.00 11.66
N PRO A 6 42.25 26.12 12.43
CA PRO A 6 42.05 24.68 12.37
C PRO A 6 40.59 24.26 12.60
N SER A 7 39.86 24.93 13.47
CA SER A 7 38.46 24.70 13.78
C SER A 7 37.52 24.96 12.57
N ARG A 8 37.84 25.98 11.77
CA ARG A 8 37.06 26.32 10.57
C ARG A 8 37.24 25.26 9.47
N ARG A 9 38.49 24.76 9.30
CA ARG A 9 38.76 23.66 8.34
C ARG A 9 38.04 22.37 8.72
N ALA A 10 38.05 21.99 10.01
CA ALA A 10 37.36 20.81 10.51
C ALA A 10 35.83 20.89 10.27
N ASN A 11 35.25 22.07 10.47
CA ASN A 11 33.80 22.29 10.23
C ASN A 11 33.44 22.24 8.73
N GLU A 12 34.31 22.81 7.87
CA GLU A 12 34.14 22.74 6.40
C GLU A 12 34.24 21.29 5.91
N GLU A 13 35.17 20.50 6.41
CA GLU A 13 35.36 19.10 6.08
C GLU A 13 34.18 18.24 6.53
N HIS A 14 33.68 18.45 7.74
CA HIS A 14 32.50 17.74 8.26
C HIS A 14 31.24 18.04 7.41
N THR A 15 31.07 19.29 7.00
CA THR A 15 29.96 19.72 6.14
C THR A 15 30.06 19.09 4.77
N MET A 16 31.24 19.03 4.15
CA MET A 16 31.44 18.38 2.86
C MET A 16 31.16 16.87 2.94
N LYS A 17 31.63 16.19 4.00
CA LYS A 17 31.32 14.76 4.22
C LYS A 17 29.82 14.51 4.34
N ARG A 18 29.10 15.35 5.10
CA ARG A 18 27.65 15.25 5.27
C ARG A 18 26.91 15.48 3.93
N GLN A 19 27.31 16.49 3.17
CA GLN A 19 26.73 16.79 1.88
C GLN A 19 26.93 15.64 0.88
N LYS A 20 28.16 15.10 0.79
CA LYS A 20 28.43 13.92 -0.04
C LYS A 20 27.53 12.73 0.32
N ARG A 21 27.33 12.45 1.63
CA ARG A 21 26.43 11.39 2.10
C ARG A 21 24.97 11.60 1.65
N LEU A 22 24.48 12.84 1.68
CA LEU A 22 23.11 13.14 1.22
C LEU A 22 22.95 12.90 -0.29
N TRP A 23 23.93 13.34 -1.09
CA TRP A 23 23.90 13.12 -2.54
C TRP A 23 24.05 11.65 -2.91
N THR A 24 24.91 10.88 -2.22
CA THR A 24 25.01 9.43 -2.46
C THR A 24 23.74 8.70 -2.06
N ALA A 25 23.09 9.08 -0.95
CA ALA A 25 21.82 8.52 -0.53
C ALA A 25 20.71 8.83 -1.54
N ALA A 26 20.62 10.07 -2.04
CA ALA A 26 19.68 10.46 -3.07
C ALA A 26 19.87 9.66 -4.37
N ALA A 27 21.10 9.48 -4.83
CA ALA A 27 21.42 8.68 -6.00
C ALA A 27 21.04 7.20 -5.81
N ALA A 28 21.34 6.62 -4.64
CA ALA A 28 20.95 5.24 -4.31
C ALA A 28 19.42 5.06 -4.32
N CYS A 29 18.68 5.98 -3.70
CA CYS A 29 17.21 5.96 -3.73
C CYS A 29 16.65 6.11 -5.15
N ALA A 30 17.25 6.95 -5.99
CA ALA A 30 16.83 7.10 -7.38
C ALA A 30 16.99 5.80 -8.17
N VAL A 31 18.12 5.11 -8.01
CA VAL A 31 18.40 3.82 -8.66
C VAL A 31 17.44 2.74 -8.17
N LEU A 32 17.22 2.64 -6.85
CA LEU A 32 16.24 1.70 -6.28
C LEU A 32 14.82 1.98 -6.78
N GLY A 33 14.44 3.26 -6.87
CA GLY A 33 13.17 3.67 -7.41
C GLY A 33 12.98 3.23 -8.87
N ALA A 34 14.01 3.40 -9.70
CA ALA A 34 13.99 2.93 -11.10
C ALA A 34 13.89 1.40 -11.19
N ALA A 35 14.64 0.67 -10.37
CA ALA A 35 14.60 -0.79 -10.31
C ALA A 35 13.22 -1.31 -9.90
N CYS A 36 12.61 -0.73 -8.86
CA CYS A 36 11.26 -1.11 -8.41
C CYS A 36 10.19 -0.86 -9.49
N ARG A 37 10.33 0.19 -10.31
CA ARG A 37 9.39 0.45 -11.40
C ARG A 37 9.46 -0.53 -12.55
N ALA A 38 10.60 -1.20 -12.72
CA ALA A 38 10.78 -2.23 -13.75
C ALA A 38 10.10 -3.56 -13.37
N VAL A 39 9.77 -3.77 -12.09
CA VAL A 39 9.17 -5.01 -11.60
C VAL A 39 7.66 -4.82 -11.42
N PRO A 40 6.80 -5.62 -12.10
CA PRO A 40 5.37 -5.63 -11.87
C PRO A 40 5.05 -5.96 -10.41
N GLY A 41 4.03 -5.30 -9.83
CA GLY A 41 3.61 -5.52 -8.44
C GLY A 41 4.31 -4.62 -7.40
N VAL A 42 5.53 -4.11 -7.67
CA VAL A 42 6.24 -3.21 -6.74
C VAL A 42 6.41 -1.78 -7.26
N ARG A 43 5.69 -1.41 -8.33
CA ARG A 43 5.76 -0.08 -8.95
C ARG A 43 5.48 1.06 -7.97
N PHE A 44 4.59 0.83 -6.99
CA PHE A 44 4.27 1.82 -5.97
C PHE A 44 5.49 2.13 -5.08
N ALA A 45 6.26 1.10 -4.69
CA ALA A 45 7.50 1.30 -3.93
C ALA A 45 8.50 2.18 -4.69
N GLY A 46 8.57 2.04 -6.02
CA GLY A 46 9.39 2.91 -6.88
C GLY A 46 9.01 4.39 -6.77
N LEU A 47 7.71 4.70 -6.69
CA LEU A 47 7.23 6.07 -6.49
C LEU A 47 7.69 6.63 -5.13
N LEU A 48 7.57 5.83 -4.06
CA LEU A 48 8.03 6.24 -2.72
C LEU A 48 9.54 6.55 -2.69
N PHE A 49 10.36 5.74 -3.35
CA PHE A 49 11.80 6.02 -3.46
C PHE A 49 12.09 7.31 -4.23
N TRP A 50 11.31 7.63 -5.25
CA TRP A 50 11.48 8.90 -5.97
C TRP A 50 11.04 10.10 -5.14
N CYS A 51 9.97 9.99 -4.37
CA CYS A 51 9.58 11.02 -3.41
C CYS A 51 10.68 11.24 -2.35
N LEU A 52 11.26 10.16 -1.83
CA LEU A 52 12.37 10.23 -0.90
C LEU A 52 13.62 10.86 -1.54
N THR A 53 13.90 10.53 -2.80
CA THR A 53 14.99 11.15 -3.57
C THR A 53 14.79 12.66 -3.68
N ALA A 54 13.59 13.12 -4.04
CA ALA A 54 13.27 14.55 -4.12
C ALA A 54 13.44 15.24 -2.76
N LEU A 55 12.98 14.62 -1.68
CA LEU A 55 13.14 15.12 -0.31
C LEU A 55 14.62 15.28 0.07
N LEU A 56 15.45 14.26 -0.22
CA LEU A 56 16.89 14.27 0.05
C LEU A 56 17.60 15.35 -0.76
N ILE A 57 17.23 15.56 -2.02
CA ILE A 57 17.79 16.63 -2.87
C ILE A 57 17.45 18.00 -2.28
N VAL A 58 16.18 18.25 -1.93
CA VAL A 58 15.77 19.52 -1.31
C VAL A 58 16.52 19.76 -0.01
N PHE A 59 16.65 18.72 0.82
CA PHE A 59 17.42 18.83 2.08
C PHE A 59 18.90 19.12 1.84
N ALA A 60 19.53 18.48 0.84
CA ALA A 60 20.92 18.72 0.46
C ALA A 60 21.13 20.16 -0.05
N MET A 61 20.18 20.68 -0.86
CA MET A 61 20.21 22.08 -1.31
C MET A 61 20.11 23.05 -0.14
N LEU A 62 19.16 22.84 0.78
CA LEU A 62 19.03 23.67 1.98
C LEU A 62 20.28 23.60 2.88
N GLU A 63 20.99 22.46 2.91
CA GLU A 63 22.26 22.31 3.63
C GLU A 63 23.38 23.13 2.98
N GLN A 64 23.40 23.24 1.66
CA GLN A 64 24.38 24.05 0.92
C GLN A 64 24.26 25.54 1.29
N TYR A 65 23.03 26.02 1.51
CA TYR A 65 22.72 27.43 1.86
C TYR A 65 22.52 27.65 3.36
N LYS A 66 23.10 26.79 4.22
CA LYS A 66 22.90 26.79 5.69
C LYS A 66 23.20 28.13 6.40
N GLU A 67 24.03 28.97 5.81
CA GLU A 67 24.39 30.28 6.37
C GLU A 67 23.25 31.30 6.23
N HIS A 68 22.32 31.07 5.27
CA HIS A 68 21.20 31.97 5.03
C HIS A 68 20.02 31.67 5.97
N ALA A 69 19.39 32.71 6.50
CA ALA A 69 18.24 32.57 7.39
C ALA A 69 17.08 31.78 6.75
N TRP A 70 16.79 32.03 5.49
CA TRP A 70 15.74 31.34 4.77
C TRP A 70 15.97 29.81 4.68
N ALA A 71 17.23 29.37 4.53
CA ALA A 71 17.54 27.93 4.47
C ALA A 71 17.35 27.25 5.83
N LYS A 72 17.65 27.93 6.92
CA LYS A 72 17.41 27.44 8.29
C LYS A 72 15.90 27.29 8.55
N TRP A 73 15.11 28.28 8.14
CA TRP A 73 13.66 28.22 8.22
C TRP A 73 13.09 27.14 7.31
N GLY A 74 13.55 27.06 6.06
CA GLY A 74 13.14 26.02 5.12
C GLY A 74 13.34 24.60 5.65
N LYS A 75 14.47 24.31 6.29
CA LYS A 75 14.71 23.01 6.95
C LYS A 75 13.73 22.73 8.08
N ARG A 76 13.43 23.74 8.91
CA ARG A 76 12.46 23.56 10.02
C ARG A 76 11.06 23.26 9.48
N VAL A 77 10.63 24.01 8.46
CA VAL A 77 9.33 23.78 7.80
C VAL A 77 9.29 22.41 7.15
N LEU A 78 10.33 22.04 6.40
CA LEU A 78 10.40 20.73 5.76
C LEU A 78 10.33 19.59 6.80
N LEU A 79 11.08 19.69 7.88
CA LEU A 79 11.07 18.72 8.97
C LEU A 79 9.68 18.64 9.63
N ALA A 80 9.07 19.79 9.89
CA ALA A 80 7.72 19.85 10.47
C ALA A 80 6.68 19.17 9.56
N LEU A 81 6.75 19.39 8.25
CA LEU A 81 5.86 18.75 7.26
C LEU A 81 6.08 17.23 7.22
N VAL A 82 7.33 16.77 7.25
CA VAL A 82 7.62 15.34 7.31
C VAL A 82 7.10 14.72 8.59
N CYS A 83 7.33 15.35 9.75
CA CYS A 83 6.80 14.87 11.03
C CYS A 83 5.25 14.83 11.03
N LEU A 84 4.60 15.86 10.51
CA LEU A 84 3.15 15.90 10.39
C LEU A 84 2.63 14.76 9.48
N GLY A 85 3.29 14.53 8.35
CA GLY A 85 2.97 13.41 7.44
C GLY A 85 3.11 12.05 8.12
N LEU A 86 4.19 11.84 8.89
CA LEU A 86 4.41 10.58 9.62
C LEU A 86 3.35 10.39 10.74
N VAL A 87 2.97 11.44 11.45
CA VAL A 87 1.91 11.38 12.45
C VAL A 87 0.56 11.05 11.80
N ALA A 88 0.22 11.73 10.70
CA ALA A 88 -1.00 11.46 9.96
C ALA A 88 -1.03 10.02 9.41
N PHE A 89 0.09 9.54 8.85
CA PHE A 89 0.22 8.17 8.38
C PHE A 89 0.04 7.16 9.53
N GLY A 90 0.75 7.35 10.65
CA GLY A 90 0.63 6.48 11.82
C GLY A 90 -0.79 6.48 12.41
N TYR A 91 -1.48 7.61 12.35
CA TYR A 91 -2.89 7.68 12.76
C TYR A 91 -3.79 6.84 11.84
N LEU A 92 -3.64 6.99 10.51
CA LEU A 92 -4.41 6.21 9.53
C LEU A 92 -4.13 4.71 9.66
N GLU A 93 -2.86 4.32 9.78
CA GLU A 93 -2.47 2.92 10.03
C GLU A 93 -3.11 2.38 11.33
N SER A 94 -3.15 3.19 12.38
CA SER A 94 -3.78 2.78 13.65
C SER A 94 -5.28 2.50 13.50
N LEU A 95 -5.97 3.26 12.64
CA LEU A 95 -7.38 3.03 12.33
C LEU A 95 -7.58 1.72 11.56
N VAL A 96 -6.72 1.45 10.58
CA VAL A 96 -6.75 0.20 9.78
C VAL A 96 -6.49 -1.01 10.69
N ILE A 97 -5.45 -0.94 11.53
CA ILE A 97 -5.11 -2.02 12.46
C ILE A 97 -6.25 -2.27 13.46
N ARG A 98 -6.86 -1.20 14.00
CA ARG A 98 -8.02 -1.35 14.89
C ARG A 98 -9.20 -2.00 14.17
N GLY A 99 -9.48 -1.59 12.93
CA GLY A 99 -10.54 -2.20 12.12
C GLY A 99 -10.29 -3.68 11.81
N ALA A 100 -9.02 -4.06 11.57
CA ALA A 100 -8.65 -5.44 11.31
C ALA A 100 -8.78 -6.37 12.54
N HIS A 101 -8.75 -5.80 13.76
CA HIS A 101 -8.91 -6.55 15.01
C HIS A 101 -10.34 -6.50 15.59
N THR A 102 -11.25 -5.81 14.95
CA THR A 102 -12.66 -5.92 15.30
C THR A 102 -13.13 -7.29 14.81
N ASP A 103 -13.38 -8.20 15.76
CA ASP A 103 -14.07 -9.47 15.52
C ASP A 103 -15.51 -9.17 15.08
N GLY A 104 -15.65 -8.78 13.81
CA GLY A 104 -16.93 -8.51 13.18
C GLY A 104 -17.66 -9.80 12.80
N ARG A 105 -17.55 -10.85 13.61
CA ARG A 105 -18.40 -12.03 13.49
C ARG A 105 -19.81 -11.62 13.87
N ALA A 106 -20.58 -11.19 12.87
CA ALA A 106 -22.00 -11.02 13.05
C ALA A 106 -22.59 -12.43 13.27
N GLU A 107 -22.92 -12.76 14.52
CA GLU A 107 -23.60 -14.03 14.85
C GLU A 107 -24.92 -14.13 14.10
N ASP A 108 -25.56 -12.98 13.80
CA ASP A 108 -26.84 -12.86 13.08
C ASP A 108 -26.68 -12.53 11.59
N ALA A 109 -25.54 -12.86 10.96
CA ALA A 109 -25.35 -12.62 9.55
C ALA A 109 -26.38 -13.42 8.72
N GLN A 110 -27.11 -12.75 7.82
CA GLN A 110 -28.09 -13.37 6.95
C GLN A 110 -27.47 -13.86 5.63
N CYS A 111 -26.36 -13.29 5.22
CA CYS A 111 -25.58 -13.70 4.05
C CYS A 111 -24.10 -13.36 4.23
N VAL A 112 -23.26 -13.97 3.41
CA VAL A 112 -21.83 -13.65 3.31
C VAL A 112 -21.56 -13.07 1.95
N VAL A 113 -21.03 -11.86 1.85
CA VAL A 113 -20.59 -11.25 0.58
C VAL A 113 -19.08 -11.34 0.51
N ILE A 114 -18.54 -12.03 -0.49
CA ILE A 114 -17.12 -12.13 -0.76
C ILE A 114 -16.79 -11.17 -1.90
N LEU A 115 -15.97 -10.16 -1.60
CA LEU A 115 -15.56 -9.15 -2.57
C LEU A 115 -14.35 -9.62 -3.36
N GLY A 116 -14.33 -9.41 -4.65
CA GLY A 116 -13.21 -9.69 -5.53
C GLY A 116 -11.91 -8.98 -5.13
N ALA A 117 -10.79 -9.55 -5.53
CA ALA A 117 -9.44 -9.01 -5.27
C ALA A 117 -8.42 -9.43 -6.35
N GLY A 118 -8.89 -9.68 -7.56
CA GLY A 118 -8.10 -10.03 -8.74
C GLY A 118 -7.91 -11.52 -8.97
N VAL A 119 -7.88 -11.88 -10.24
CA VAL A 119 -7.71 -13.25 -10.75
C VAL A 119 -6.48 -13.29 -11.67
N ASN A 120 -5.71 -14.35 -11.61
CA ASN A 120 -4.58 -14.62 -12.51
C ASN A 120 -4.99 -15.68 -13.53
N GLY A 121 -5.44 -15.27 -14.71
CA GLY A 121 -6.09 -16.17 -15.68
C GLY A 121 -7.40 -16.70 -15.13
N THR A 122 -7.43 -17.94 -14.65
CA THR A 122 -8.60 -18.60 -14.02
C THR A 122 -8.38 -18.92 -12.54
N THR A 123 -7.25 -18.56 -11.96
CA THR A 123 -6.92 -18.86 -10.56
C THR A 123 -6.97 -17.63 -9.68
N PRO A 124 -7.48 -17.74 -8.44
CA PRO A 124 -7.55 -16.59 -7.56
C PRO A 124 -6.15 -16.04 -7.22
N SER A 125 -6.01 -14.71 -7.15
CA SER A 125 -4.81 -14.08 -6.63
C SER A 125 -4.57 -14.48 -5.17
N LEU A 126 -3.36 -14.25 -4.65
CA LEU A 126 -3.04 -14.55 -3.25
C LEU A 126 -4.00 -13.83 -2.27
N MET A 127 -4.37 -12.59 -2.59
CA MET A 127 -5.32 -11.82 -1.79
C MET A 127 -6.73 -12.39 -1.85
N LEU A 128 -7.19 -12.79 -3.03
CA LEU A 128 -8.50 -13.42 -3.21
C LEU A 128 -8.56 -14.78 -2.52
N SER A 129 -7.51 -15.61 -2.63
CA SER A 129 -7.40 -16.89 -1.93
C SER A 129 -7.49 -16.73 -0.41
N SER A 130 -6.87 -15.68 0.15
CA SER A 130 -6.94 -15.40 1.59
C SER A 130 -8.36 -15.02 2.02
N ARG A 131 -9.10 -14.26 1.21
CA ARG A 131 -10.52 -13.92 1.46
C ARG A 131 -11.41 -15.15 1.39
N LEU A 132 -11.20 -16.00 0.38
CA LEU A 132 -11.95 -17.25 0.20
C LEU A 132 -11.74 -18.20 1.37
N GLN A 133 -10.50 -18.34 1.85
CA GLN A 133 -10.21 -19.16 3.03
C GLN A 133 -10.90 -18.61 4.28
N ALA A 134 -10.85 -17.31 4.51
CA ALA A 134 -11.54 -16.68 5.64
C ALA A 134 -13.06 -16.85 5.56
N ALA A 135 -13.63 -16.77 4.36
CA ALA A 135 -15.07 -17.03 4.14
C ALA A 135 -15.41 -18.51 4.43
N LEU A 136 -14.58 -19.43 3.95
CA LEU A 136 -14.77 -20.87 4.19
C LEU A 136 -14.74 -21.19 5.70
N ASP A 137 -13.80 -20.61 6.43
CA ASP A 137 -13.69 -20.76 7.89
C ASP A 137 -14.92 -20.17 8.60
N PHE A 138 -15.46 -19.05 8.11
CA PHE A 138 -16.64 -18.40 8.68
C PHE A 138 -17.93 -19.21 8.48
N ILE A 139 -18.09 -19.85 7.31
CA ILE A 139 -19.31 -20.60 6.97
C ILE A 139 -19.30 -22.05 7.46
N ALA A 140 -18.18 -22.52 8.04
CA ALA A 140 -18.00 -23.92 8.45
C ALA A 140 -19.08 -24.40 9.43
N ASP A 141 -19.54 -23.52 10.31
CA ASP A 141 -20.60 -23.76 11.31
C ASP A 141 -21.99 -23.23 10.88
N LYS A 142 -22.13 -22.76 9.63
CA LYS A 142 -23.33 -22.12 9.07
C LYS A 142 -23.74 -22.76 7.73
N PRO A 143 -24.29 -23.99 7.77
CA PRO A 143 -24.54 -24.76 6.55
C PRO A 143 -25.54 -24.12 5.59
N ASP A 144 -26.45 -23.29 6.09
CA ASP A 144 -27.57 -22.74 5.29
C ASP A 144 -27.37 -21.29 4.87
N ILE A 145 -26.27 -20.62 5.28
CA ILE A 145 -26.06 -19.20 4.96
C ILE A 145 -25.77 -19.01 3.47
N PRO A 146 -26.49 -18.12 2.75
CA PRO A 146 -26.20 -17.81 1.36
C PRO A 146 -24.89 -17.05 1.21
N ILE A 147 -24.19 -17.28 0.09
CA ILE A 147 -22.88 -16.72 -0.20
C ILE A 147 -22.97 -15.96 -1.52
N ILE A 148 -22.66 -14.69 -1.50
CA ILE A 148 -22.62 -13.84 -2.69
C ILE A 148 -21.15 -13.63 -3.07
N CYS A 149 -20.76 -14.12 -4.24
CA CYS A 149 -19.45 -13.86 -4.85
C CYS A 149 -19.59 -12.64 -5.76
N SER A 150 -19.03 -11.50 -5.36
CA SER A 150 -19.20 -10.24 -6.08
C SER A 150 -17.88 -9.74 -6.63
N GLY A 151 -17.79 -9.61 -7.95
CA GLY A 151 -16.64 -9.10 -8.68
C GLY A 151 -16.71 -9.41 -10.17
N GLY A 152 -16.63 -8.38 -11.00
CA GLY A 152 -16.63 -8.52 -12.46
C GLY A 152 -15.29 -9.00 -13.00
N GLN A 153 -15.12 -8.96 -14.31
CA GLN A 153 -13.90 -9.36 -15.00
C GLN A 153 -12.98 -8.15 -15.19
N GLY A 154 -11.80 -8.18 -14.58
CA GLY A 154 -10.79 -7.15 -14.68
C GLY A 154 -9.89 -7.29 -15.93
N PRO A 155 -9.11 -6.25 -16.27
CA PRO A 155 -8.16 -6.32 -17.38
C PRO A 155 -7.10 -7.40 -17.20
N GLY A 156 -7.04 -8.36 -18.11
CA GLY A 156 -6.08 -9.47 -18.09
C GLY A 156 -6.54 -10.69 -17.32
N GLU A 157 -7.81 -10.76 -16.96
CA GLU A 157 -8.46 -11.92 -16.37
C GLU A 157 -9.22 -12.69 -17.46
N ASP A 158 -9.22 -14.02 -17.39
CA ASP A 158 -9.88 -14.89 -18.37
C ASP A 158 -11.35 -15.16 -17.99
N ILE A 159 -11.69 -15.03 -16.71
CA ILE A 159 -13.03 -15.18 -16.14
C ILE A 159 -13.33 -14.05 -15.17
N SER A 160 -14.60 -13.89 -14.77
CA SER A 160 -14.97 -12.94 -13.72
C SER A 160 -14.42 -13.36 -12.37
N GLU A 161 -14.19 -12.39 -11.49
CA GLU A 161 -13.80 -12.68 -10.10
C GLU A 161 -14.90 -13.50 -9.40
N ALA A 162 -16.18 -13.22 -9.68
CA ALA A 162 -17.31 -13.96 -9.13
C ALA A 162 -17.31 -15.43 -9.54
N ASP A 163 -17.03 -15.74 -10.82
CA ASP A 163 -16.93 -17.12 -11.29
C ASP A 163 -15.74 -17.83 -10.66
N CYS A 164 -14.58 -17.17 -10.63
CA CYS A 164 -13.39 -17.72 -9.98
C CYS A 164 -13.64 -18.08 -8.51
N MET A 165 -14.33 -17.20 -7.77
CA MET A 165 -14.67 -17.43 -6.36
C MET A 165 -15.63 -18.60 -6.20
N ALA A 166 -16.69 -18.65 -7.02
CA ALA A 166 -17.68 -19.71 -6.98
C ALA A 166 -17.04 -21.07 -7.27
N ASP A 167 -16.26 -21.18 -8.34
CA ASP A 167 -15.59 -22.42 -8.72
C ASP A 167 -14.62 -22.90 -7.61
N TRP A 168 -13.89 -21.96 -6.99
CA TRP A 168 -13.01 -22.27 -5.88
C TRP A 168 -13.79 -22.81 -4.67
N LEU A 169 -14.90 -22.18 -4.28
CA LEU A 169 -15.74 -22.61 -3.16
C LEU A 169 -16.36 -23.99 -3.41
N ILE A 170 -16.87 -24.24 -4.62
CA ILE A 170 -17.42 -25.55 -5.01
C ILE A 170 -16.34 -26.63 -4.92
N ALA A 171 -15.12 -26.35 -5.41
CA ALA A 171 -14.00 -27.27 -5.30
C ALA A 171 -13.60 -27.58 -3.84
N HIS A 172 -13.93 -26.70 -2.88
CA HIS A 172 -13.70 -26.88 -1.45
C HIS A 172 -14.95 -27.39 -0.69
N GLY A 173 -15.96 -27.90 -1.42
CA GLY A 173 -17.09 -28.60 -0.82
C GLY A 173 -18.29 -27.74 -0.44
N VAL A 174 -18.33 -26.48 -0.87
CA VAL A 174 -19.51 -25.63 -0.68
C VAL A 174 -20.58 -26.01 -1.72
N ASP A 175 -21.82 -26.18 -1.27
CA ASP A 175 -22.95 -26.47 -2.18
C ASP A 175 -23.21 -25.29 -3.12
N GLU A 176 -23.25 -25.56 -4.43
CA GLU A 176 -23.48 -24.55 -5.46
C GLU A 176 -24.81 -23.83 -5.29
N SER A 177 -25.83 -24.49 -4.75
CA SER A 177 -27.15 -23.90 -4.50
C SER A 177 -27.14 -22.73 -3.52
N ARG A 178 -26.07 -22.59 -2.74
CA ARG A 178 -25.84 -21.49 -1.77
C ARG A 178 -25.08 -20.32 -2.37
N ILE A 179 -24.52 -20.48 -3.57
CA ILE A 179 -23.58 -19.52 -4.16
C ILE A 179 -24.31 -18.66 -5.21
N TYR A 180 -24.30 -17.36 -4.98
CA TYR A 180 -24.84 -16.36 -5.91
C TYR A 180 -23.68 -15.60 -6.54
N ARG A 181 -23.68 -15.46 -7.87
CA ARG A 181 -22.64 -14.75 -8.63
C ARG A 181 -23.12 -13.37 -9.01
N GLU A 182 -22.36 -12.36 -8.65
CA GLU A 182 -22.51 -10.98 -9.11
C GLU A 182 -21.23 -10.62 -9.91
N ASP A 183 -21.31 -10.62 -11.23
CA ASP A 183 -20.17 -10.54 -12.17
C ASP A 183 -20.09 -9.21 -12.94
N ARG A 184 -20.93 -8.20 -12.59
CA ARG A 184 -21.03 -6.95 -13.34
C ARG A 184 -20.27 -5.80 -12.69
N SER A 185 -19.99 -5.88 -11.42
CA SER A 185 -19.34 -4.83 -10.64
C SER A 185 -17.90 -4.58 -11.11
N THR A 186 -17.52 -3.32 -11.15
CA THR A 186 -16.17 -2.86 -11.53
C THR A 186 -15.43 -2.16 -10.40
N CYS A 187 -16.09 -1.91 -9.28
CA CYS A 187 -15.53 -1.28 -8.09
C CYS A 187 -16.27 -1.76 -6.84
N THR A 188 -15.63 -1.56 -5.66
CA THR A 188 -16.19 -2.01 -4.37
C THR A 188 -17.56 -1.42 -4.07
N GLN A 189 -17.86 -0.21 -4.54
CA GLN A 189 -19.15 0.43 -4.34
C GLN A 189 -20.27 -0.29 -5.12
N GLU A 190 -19.96 -0.71 -6.34
CA GLU A 190 -20.88 -1.51 -7.15
C GLU A 190 -21.01 -2.93 -6.60
N ASN A 191 -19.94 -3.55 -6.11
CA ASN A 191 -19.99 -4.84 -5.45
C ASN A 191 -21.06 -4.87 -4.34
N LEU A 192 -21.08 -3.86 -3.48
CA LEU A 192 -22.06 -3.76 -2.40
C LEU A 192 -23.47 -3.48 -2.94
N ALA A 193 -23.60 -2.53 -3.90
CA ALA A 193 -24.91 -2.13 -4.44
C ALA A 193 -25.59 -3.23 -5.25
N TYR A 194 -24.82 -4.10 -5.90
CA TYR A 194 -25.37 -5.20 -6.75
C TYR A 194 -25.55 -6.50 -5.96
N SER A 195 -25.05 -6.56 -4.72
CA SER A 195 -25.22 -7.70 -3.82
C SER A 195 -26.43 -7.56 -2.87
N GLU A 196 -27.17 -6.46 -2.97
CA GLU A 196 -28.46 -6.25 -2.28
C GLU A 196 -29.58 -6.96 -3.05
#